data_23746a58c1c2268b5458d2ccc42f920a
#
_entry.id   23746a58c1c2268b5458d2ccc42f920a
#
_cell.length_a   1.000
_cell.length_b   1.000
_cell.length_c   1.000
_cell.angle_alpha   90.00
_cell.angle_beta   90.00
_cell.angle_gamma   90.00
#
_symmetry.space_group_name_H-M   'P 1'
#
loop_
_entity.id
_entity.type
_entity.pdbx_description
1 polymer ?
#
loop_
_entity_poly.entity_id
_entity_poly.type
_entity_poly.pdbx_seq_one_letter_code
_entity_poly.pdbx_strand_id
1 'polypeptide(L)'
;MNANFTKMVQVKSYQHIVEQIQSAICEGTLEKGDKLPSEMKLKDVFSTSRGTVREALRVLEQKGLVSIRTGVKGGATVKDVNTEAMSDNMGLLIRHQKVSLQHLAELREFLEGYAAEKAARLNDAAAIVTLKSIIREIGEHVKTEPDGLEEF
;
A
#
# COMPACT_ATOMS: atom_id res chain seq x y z
N MET A 1 -5.28 34.79 39.58
CA MET A 1 -6.16 34.09 38.61
C MET A 1 -5.29 33.18 37.74
N ASN A 2 -5.29 31.87 38.03
CA ASN A 2 -4.55 30.90 37.20
C ASN A 2 -5.55 30.34 36.19
N ALA A 3 -5.53 30.89 34.97
CA ALA A 3 -6.29 30.32 33.87
C ALA A 3 -5.54 29.06 33.35
N ASN A 4 -6.10 27.90 33.64
CA ASN A 4 -5.64 26.62 33.07
C ASN A 4 -6.11 26.54 31.61
N PHE A 5 -5.25 26.93 30.70
CA PHE A 5 -5.47 26.71 29.27
C PHE A 5 -5.19 25.25 28.95
N THR A 6 -6.21 24.51 28.59
CA THR A 6 -6.06 23.14 28.04
C THR A 6 -5.66 23.26 26.58
N LYS A 7 -4.57 22.60 26.20
CA LYS A 7 -4.10 22.54 24.82
C LYS A 7 -5.19 21.91 23.94
N MET A 8 -5.78 22.67 23.03
CA MET A 8 -6.70 22.11 22.05
C MET A 8 -5.98 21.03 21.25
N VAL A 9 -6.50 19.81 21.25
CA VAL A 9 -6.09 18.76 20.31
C VAL A 9 -6.66 19.17 18.95
N GLN A 10 -5.90 19.97 18.23
CA GLN A 10 -6.22 20.31 16.86
C GLN A 10 -6.03 19.02 16.06
N VAL A 11 -7.12 18.40 15.61
CA VAL A 11 -7.04 17.40 14.52
C VAL A 11 -6.29 18.09 13.40
N LYS A 12 -5.07 17.62 13.12
CA LYS A 12 -4.17 18.34 12.22
C LYS A 12 -4.86 18.41 10.86
N SER A 13 -5.14 19.62 10.39
CA SER A 13 -5.92 19.88 9.16
C SER A 13 -5.43 19.07 7.94
N TYR A 14 -4.15 18.66 7.91
CA TYR A 14 -3.61 17.81 6.87
C TYR A 14 -4.15 16.37 6.92
N GLN A 15 -4.51 15.85 8.10
CA GLN A 15 -5.04 14.48 8.25
C GLN A 15 -6.37 14.33 7.53
N HIS A 16 -7.23 15.33 7.62
CA HIS A 16 -8.51 15.35 6.90
C HIS A 16 -8.31 15.31 5.38
N ILE A 17 -7.31 16.04 4.86
CA ILE A 17 -6.96 16.00 3.43
C ILE A 17 -6.45 14.60 3.04
N VAL A 18 -5.59 14.01 3.88
CA VAL A 18 -5.07 12.65 3.67
C VAL A 18 -6.21 11.64 3.61
N GLU A 19 -7.12 11.68 4.58
CA GLU A 19 -8.27 10.78 4.66
C GLU A 19 -9.18 10.88 3.44
N GLN A 20 -9.53 12.09 3.00
CA GLN A 20 -10.38 12.27 1.82
C GLN A 20 -9.74 11.77 0.53
N ILE A 21 -8.46 12.07 0.31
CA ILE A 21 -7.74 11.59 -0.89
C ILE A 21 -7.57 10.07 -0.82
N GLN A 22 -7.24 9.52 0.34
CA GLN A 22 -7.13 8.07 0.54
C GLN A 22 -8.47 7.37 0.29
N SER A 23 -9.57 7.89 0.79
CA SER A 23 -10.92 7.35 0.51
C SER A 23 -11.24 7.37 -0.97
N ALA A 24 -10.95 8.49 -1.66
CA ALA A 24 -11.18 8.60 -3.11
C ALA A 24 -10.38 7.57 -3.93
N ILE A 25 -9.15 7.25 -3.50
CA ILE A 25 -8.33 6.19 -4.11
C ILE A 25 -8.93 4.81 -3.81
N CYS A 26 -9.32 4.55 -2.57
CA CYS A 26 -9.93 3.27 -2.18
C CYS A 26 -11.28 3.00 -2.84
N GLU A 27 -12.06 4.04 -3.07
CA GLU A 27 -13.37 3.98 -3.75
C GLU A 27 -13.26 3.94 -5.29
N GLY A 28 -12.04 4.06 -5.84
CA GLY A 28 -11.79 4.08 -7.28
C GLY A 28 -12.20 5.38 -7.98
N THR A 29 -12.52 6.44 -7.23
CA THR A 29 -12.79 7.78 -7.77
C THR A 29 -11.52 8.45 -8.29
N LEU A 30 -10.38 8.09 -7.72
CA LEU A 30 -9.04 8.43 -8.19
C LEU A 30 -8.32 7.14 -8.54
N GLU A 31 -7.93 7.01 -9.80
CA GLU A 31 -7.28 5.81 -10.33
C GLU A 31 -5.76 6.00 -10.47
N LYS A 32 -5.04 4.89 -10.63
CA LYS A 32 -3.60 4.89 -10.93
C LYS A 32 -3.30 5.77 -12.15
N GLY A 33 -2.37 6.69 -11.99
CA GLY A 33 -1.95 7.62 -13.02
C GLY A 33 -2.69 8.96 -13.02
N ASP A 34 -3.77 9.08 -12.26
CA ASP A 34 -4.49 10.33 -12.13
C ASP A 34 -3.64 11.40 -11.47
N LYS A 35 -3.68 12.61 -12.03
CA LYS A 35 -3.02 13.76 -11.43
C LYS A 35 -3.95 14.43 -10.43
N LEU A 36 -3.48 14.57 -9.21
CA LEU A 36 -4.15 15.40 -8.22
C LEU A 36 -4.16 16.87 -8.66
N PRO A 37 -5.17 17.64 -8.24
CA PRO A 37 -5.19 19.08 -8.45
C PRO A 37 -3.92 19.73 -7.88
N SER A 38 -3.51 20.88 -8.46
CA SER A 38 -2.33 21.61 -7.96
C SER A 38 -2.48 21.99 -6.48
N GLU A 39 -1.35 22.20 -5.79
CA GLU A 39 -1.33 22.66 -4.38
C GLU A 39 -2.22 23.90 -4.17
N MET A 40 -2.24 24.80 -5.16
CA MET A 40 -3.09 26.00 -5.10
C MET A 40 -4.57 25.64 -5.10
N LYS A 41 -4.95 24.77 -6.03
CA LYS A 41 -6.35 24.35 -6.15
C LYS A 41 -6.79 23.53 -4.93
N LEU A 42 -5.93 22.63 -4.43
CA LEU A 42 -6.21 21.88 -3.20
C LEU A 42 -6.34 22.80 -1.98
N LYS A 43 -5.47 23.82 -1.88
CA LYS A 43 -5.58 24.85 -0.82
C LYS A 43 -6.96 25.52 -0.85
N ASP A 44 -7.44 25.88 -2.02
CA ASP A 44 -8.74 26.56 -2.16
C ASP A 44 -9.91 25.59 -1.89
N VAL A 45 -9.86 24.36 -2.41
CA VAL A 45 -10.86 23.31 -2.17
C VAL A 45 -11.00 22.99 -0.68
N PHE A 46 -9.85 22.82 0.03
CA PHE A 46 -9.86 22.49 1.45
C PHE A 46 -9.86 23.71 2.38
N SER A 47 -9.95 24.92 1.84
CA SER A 47 -9.93 26.18 2.61
C SER A 47 -8.80 26.20 3.65
N THR A 48 -7.57 25.84 3.24
CA THR A 48 -6.44 25.65 4.14
C THR A 48 -5.19 26.38 3.65
N SER A 49 -4.05 26.19 4.33
CA SER A 49 -2.77 26.75 3.92
C SER A 49 -2.05 25.82 2.91
N ARG A 50 -1.16 26.41 2.07
CA ARG A 50 -0.27 25.62 1.21
C ARG A 50 0.63 24.67 1.99
N GLY A 51 1.07 25.07 3.19
CA GLY A 51 1.90 24.24 4.05
C GLY A 51 1.15 22.98 4.49
N THR A 52 -0.13 23.11 4.84
CA THR A 52 -1.01 22.01 5.22
C THR A 52 -1.22 21.03 4.06
N VAL A 53 -1.43 21.55 2.84
CA VAL A 53 -1.57 20.71 1.63
C VAL A 53 -0.28 19.94 1.35
N ARG A 54 0.88 20.60 1.43
CA ARG A 54 2.19 19.94 1.23
C ARG A 54 2.42 18.82 2.24
N GLU A 55 2.08 19.08 3.49
CA GLU A 55 2.19 18.07 4.55
C GLU A 55 1.30 16.86 4.25
N ALA A 56 0.05 17.08 3.84
CA ALA A 56 -0.86 16.03 3.44
C ALA A 56 -0.28 15.22 2.25
N LEU A 57 0.21 15.89 1.22
CA LEU A 57 0.80 15.21 0.06
C LEU A 57 2.04 14.40 0.43
N ARG A 58 2.90 14.90 1.32
CA ARG A 58 4.05 14.14 1.83
C ARG A 58 3.64 12.88 2.58
N VAL A 59 2.61 12.99 3.42
CA VAL A 59 2.07 11.82 4.13
C VAL A 59 1.50 10.79 3.15
N LEU A 60 0.78 11.24 2.11
CA LEU A 60 0.29 10.35 1.06
C LEU A 60 1.42 9.69 0.26
N GLU A 61 2.51 10.42 0.01
CA GLU A 61 3.70 9.88 -0.64
C GLU A 61 4.42 8.86 0.25
N GLN A 62 4.58 9.13 1.55
CA GLN A 62 5.12 8.18 2.52
C GLN A 62 4.26 6.90 2.63
N LYS A 63 2.94 7.02 2.49
CA LYS A 63 2.03 5.88 2.42
C LYS A 63 2.09 5.13 1.07
N GLY A 64 2.87 5.63 0.10
CA GLY A 64 2.97 5.03 -1.22
C GLY A 64 1.75 5.25 -2.13
N LEU A 65 0.79 6.10 -1.73
CA LEU A 65 -0.44 6.35 -2.47
C LEU A 65 -0.27 7.32 -3.64
N VAL A 66 0.70 8.24 -3.53
CA VAL A 66 1.02 9.19 -4.59
C VAL A 66 2.52 9.29 -4.82
N SER A 67 2.92 9.82 -5.98
CA SER A 67 4.29 10.27 -6.25
C SER A 67 4.29 11.76 -6.52
N ILE A 68 5.24 12.50 -5.94
CA ILE A 68 5.36 13.94 -6.11
C ILE A 68 6.54 14.23 -7.04
N ARG A 69 6.26 14.91 -8.15
CA ARG A 69 7.31 15.42 -9.06
C ARG A 69 7.39 16.93 -8.98
N THR A 70 8.61 17.44 -8.89
CA THR A 70 8.89 18.90 -8.90
C THR A 70 8.99 19.43 -10.32
N GLY A 71 8.78 20.75 -10.49
CA GLY A 71 8.93 21.45 -11.76
C GLY A 71 7.61 21.93 -12.38
N VAL A 72 7.71 22.61 -13.54
CA VAL A 72 6.57 23.28 -14.20
C VAL A 72 5.46 22.30 -14.61
N LYS A 73 5.81 21.07 -14.98
CA LYS A 73 4.87 19.98 -15.29
C LYS A 73 4.72 18.98 -14.12
N GLY A 74 5.24 19.30 -12.95
CA GLY A 74 5.20 18.48 -11.77
C GLY A 74 3.79 18.38 -11.15
N GLY A 75 3.72 17.87 -9.94
CA GLY A 75 2.48 17.65 -9.19
C GLY A 75 2.46 16.27 -8.55
N ALA A 76 1.38 15.98 -7.85
CA ALA A 76 1.16 14.67 -7.27
C ALA A 76 0.34 13.81 -8.23
N THR A 77 0.76 12.56 -8.41
CA THR A 77 0.11 11.56 -9.27
C THR A 77 -0.19 10.33 -8.43
N VAL A 78 -1.37 9.76 -8.55
CA VAL A 78 -1.78 8.54 -7.85
C VAL A 78 -0.91 7.37 -8.32
N LYS A 79 -0.31 6.67 -7.37
CA LYS A 79 0.47 5.46 -7.62
C LYS A 79 -0.43 4.23 -7.65
N ASP A 80 0.10 3.16 -8.22
CA ASP A 80 -0.40 1.84 -7.93
C ASP A 80 -0.24 1.57 -6.43
N VAL A 81 -1.26 1.01 -5.80
CA VAL A 81 -1.12 0.56 -4.41
C VAL A 81 -0.15 -0.61 -4.44
N ASN A 82 1.13 -0.29 -4.20
CA ASN A 82 2.20 -1.26 -4.28
C ASN A 82 2.15 -2.16 -3.04
N THR A 83 2.05 -3.45 -3.27
CA THR A 83 2.16 -4.47 -2.23
C THR A 83 3.55 -4.53 -1.60
N GLU A 84 4.61 -4.04 -2.28
CA GLU A 84 5.99 -4.04 -1.77
C GLU A 84 6.11 -3.29 -0.44
N ALA A 85 5.62 -2.05 -0.37
CA ALA A 85 5.68 -1.27 0.87
C ALA A 85 4.91 -1.95 2.03
N MET A 86 3.84 -2.65 1.71
CA MET A 86 3.08 -3.43 2.70
C MET A 86 3.87 -4.68 3.11
N SER A 87 4.48 -5.38 2.17
CA SER A 87 5.34 -6.55 2.41
C SER A 87 6.54 -6.20 3.27
N ASP A 88 7.21 -5.08 2.99
CA ASP A 88 8.36 -4.58 3.78
C ASP A 88 7.96 -4.28 5.23
N ASN A 89 6.85 -3.57 5.42
CA ASN A 89 6.33 -3.25 6.75
C ASN A 89 5.90 -4.51 7.51
N MET A 90 5.26 -5.46 6.82
CA MET A 90 4.88 -6.74 7.40
C MET A 90 6.12 -7.57 7.76
N GLY A 91 7.11 -7.65 6.88
CA GLY A 91 8.37 -8.32 7.13
C GLY A 91 9.12 -7.72 8.32
N LEU A 92 9.12 -6.38 8.47
CA LEU A 92 9.70 -5.72 9.63
C LEU A 92 8.94 -6.07 10.93
N LEU A 93 7.60 -6.06 10.88
CA LEU A 93 6.74 -6.42 12.00
C LEU A 93 7.00 -7.87 12.46
N ILE A 94 7.02 -8.81 11.50
CA ILE A 94 7.28 -10.23 11.76
C ILE A 94 8.63 -10.42 12.43
N ARG A 95 9.69 -9.76 11.92
CA ARG A 95 11.03 -9.83 12.50
C ARG A 95 11.09 -9.21 13.89
N HIS A 96 10.45 -8.06 14.09
CA HIS A 96 10.45 -7.35 15.36
C HIS A 96 9.66 -8.10 16.44
N GLN A 97 8.50 -8.66 16.10
CA GLN A 97 7.63 -9.40 17.01
C GLN A 97 8.11 -10.83 17.25
N LYS A 98 9.24 -11.24 16.64
CA LYS A 98 9.77 -12.61 16.75
C LYS A 98 8.73 -13.68 16.44
N VAL A 99 7.91 -13.42 15.43
CA VAL A 99 6.94 -14.43 14.95
C VAL A 99 7.73 -15.64 14.49
N SER A 100 7.37 -16.81 15.00
CA SER A 100 8.07 -18.05 14.63
C SER A 100 7.73 -18.48 13.22
N LEU A 101 8.67 -19.10 12.52
CA LEU A 101 8.43 -19.70 11.19
C LEU A 101 7.30 -20.72 11.24
N GLN A 102 7.14 -21.41 12.37
CA GLN A 102 6.04 -22.37 12.57
C GLN A 102 4.68 -21.66 12.51
N HIS A 103 4.49 -20.54 13.22
CA HIS A 103 3.24 -19.78 13.17
C HIS A 103 2.95 -19.23 11.77
N LEU A 104 3.99 -18.81 11.03
CA LEU A 104 3.83 -18.39 9.65
C LEU A 104 3.43 -19.56 8.74
N ALA A 105 4.01 -20.74 8.93
CA ALA A 105 3.66 -21.95 8.18
C ALA A 105 2.20 -22.36 8.44
N GLU A 106 1.75 -22.36 9.69
CA GLU A 106 0.37 -22.66 10.07
C GLU A 106 -0.62 -21.67 9.42
N LEU A 107 -0.30 -20.37 9.44
CA LEU A 107 -1.13 -19.35 8.79
C LEU A 107 -1.18 -19.56 7.26
N ARG A 108 -0.04 -19.84 6.64
CA ARG A 108 0.04 -20.11 5.21
C ARG A 108 -0.77 -21.36 4.83
N GLU A 109 -0.61 -22.45 5.55
CA GLU A 109 -1.34 -23.68 5.29
C GLU A 109 -2.86 -23.45 5.30
N PHE A 110 -3.35 -22.68 6.28
CA PHE A 110 -4.77 -22.34 6.38
C PHE A 110 -5.23 -21.46 5.20
N LEU A 111 -4.49 -20.39 4.88
CA LEU A 111 -4.87 -19.45 3.83
C LEU A 111 -4.73 -20.06 2.43
N GLU A 112 -3.63 -20.76 2.17
CA GLU A 112 -3.36 -21.38 0.87
C GLU A 112 -4.33 -22.54 0.59
N GLY A 113 -4.64 -23.35 1.61
CA GLY A 113 -5.64 -24.41 1.49
C GLY A 113 -7.02 -23.88 1.11
N TYR A 114 -7.47 -22.82 1.79
CA TYR A 114 -8.74 -22.15 1.48
C TYR A 114 -8.75 -21.53 0.09
N ALA A 115 -7.66 -20.83 -0.28
CA ALA A 115 -7.51 -20.22 -1.60
C ALA A 115 -7.53 -21.26 -2.72
N ALA A 116 -6.82 -22.37 -2.53
CA ALA A 116 -6.78 -23.48 -3.49
C ALA A 116 -8.16 -24.12 -3.68
N GLU A 117 -8.90 -24.34 -2.60
CA GLU A 117 -10.28 -24.85 -2.68
C GLU A 117 -11.19 -23.91 -3.48
N LYS A 118 -11.10 -22.60 -3.21
CA LYS A 118 -11.88 -21.60 -3.94
C LYS A 118 -11.50 -21.53 -5.42
N ALA A 119 -10.20 -21.53 -5.72
CA ALA A 119 -9.71 -21.52 -7.10
C ALA A 119 -10.16 -22.79 -7.87
N ALA A 120 -10.09 -23.95 -7.24
CA ALA A 120 -10.56 -25.20 -7.83
C ALA A 120 -12.06 -25.18 -8.16
N ARG A 121 -12.87 -24.56 -7.30
CA ARG A 121 -14.32 -24.41 -7.53
C ARG A 121 -14.65 -23.45 -8.66
N LEU A 122 -13.85 -22.39 -8.84
CA LEU A 122 -14.01 -21.45 -9.95
C LEU A 122 -13.67 -22.08 -11.30
N ASN A 123 -12.73 -23.05 -11.31
CA ASN A 123 -12.31 -23.80 -12.49
C ASN A 123 -12.00 -22.94 -13.72
N ASP A 124 -11.34 -21.80 -13.50
CA ASP A 124 -10.94 -20.88 -14.57
C ASP A 124 -9.79 -21.47 -15.39
N ALA A 125 -10.07 -21.76 -16.65
CA ALA A 125 -9.10 -22.39 -17.55
C ALA A 125 -7.85 -21.52 -17.77
N ALA A 126 -7.98 -20.19 -17.83
CA ALA A 126 -6.84 -19.27 -18.00
C ALA A 126 -5.97 -19.24 -16.76
N ALA A 127 -6.58 -19.21 -15.57
CA ALA A 127 -5.87 -19.27 -14.29
C ALA A 127 -5.12 -20.61 -14.14
N ILE A 128 -5.72 -21.73 -14.55
CA ILE A 128 -5.08 -23.05 -14.51
C ILE A 128 -3.85 -23.11 -15.41
N VAL A 129 -3.90 -22.52 -16.62
CA VAL A 129 -2.75 -22.45 -17.53
C VAL A 129 -1.62 -21.64 -16.88
N THR A 130 -1.95 -20.49 -16.29
CA THR A 130 -0.98 -19.63 -15.59
C THR A 130 -0.32 -20.35 -14.41
N LEU A 131 -1.10 -21.02 -13.58
CA LEU A 131 -0.59 -21.81 -12.43
C LEU A 131 0.35 -22.92 -12.88
N LYS A 132 0.00 -23.65 -13.95
CA LYS A 132 0.89 -24.69 -14.50
C LYS A 132 2.21 -24.12 -15.03
N SER A 133 2.20 -22.91 -15.60
CA SER A 133 3.43 -22.23 -16.03
C SER A 133 4.32 -21.89 -14.85
N ILE A 134 3.75 -21.28 -13.80
CA ILE A 134 4.46 -20.93 -12.58
C ILE A 134 5.07 -22.17 -11.90
N ILE A 135 4.32 -23.24 -11.75
CA ILE A 135 4.81 -24.50 -11.15
C ILE A 135 5.98 -25.06 -11.95
N ARG A 136 5.93 -24.99 -13.28
CA ARG A 136 7.03 -25.45 -14.14
C ARG A 136 8.26 -24.59 -13.95
N GLU A 137 8.13 -23.26 -13.95
CA GLU A 137 9.22 -22.31 -13.74
C GLU A 137 9.91 -22.52 -12.38
N ILE A 138 9.13 -22.67 -11.31
CA ILE A 138 9.66 -23.00 -9.99
C ILE A 138 10.41 -24.34 -10.02
N GLY A 139 9.84 -25.34 -10.64
CA GLY A 139 10.47 -26.66 -10.73
C GLY A 139 11.78 -26.69 -11.55
N GLU A 140 11.93 -25.79 -12.52
CA GLU A 140 13.17 -25.58 -13.25
C GLU A 140 14.20 -24.81 -12.42
N HIS A 141 13.76 -23.78 -11.69
CA HIS A 141 14.63 -22.97 -10.83
C HIS A 141 15.22 -23.79 -9.68
N VAL A 142 14.41 -24.58 -8.99
CA VAL A 142 14.87 -25.49 -7.91
C VAL A 142 15.89 -26.51 -8.39
N LYS A 143 15.86 -26.90 -9.67
CA LYS A 143 16.86 -27.83 -10.24
C LYS A 143 18.19 -27.14 -10.56
N THR A 144 18.14 -25.87 -10.93
CA THR A 144 19.32 -25.09 -11.31
C THR A 144 20.03 -24.44 -10.11
N GLU A 145 19.27 -24.08 -9.08
CA GLU A 145 19.76 -23.42 -7.87
C GLU A 145 19.14 -24.04 -6.61
N PRO A 146 19.61 -25.24 -6.20
CA PRO A 146 19.02 -25.95 -5.06
C PRO A 146 19.16 -25.19 -3.72
N ASP A 147 20.12 -24.28 -3.57
CA ASP A 147 20.34 -23.47 -2.36
C ASP A 147 19.61 -22.10 -2.40
N GLY A 148 18.94 -21.77 -3.49
CA GLY A 148 18.22 -20.51 -3.69
C GLY A 148 16.87 -20.40 -2.93
N LEU A 149 16.53 -21.38 -2.12
CA LEU A 149 15.26 -21.38 -1.34
C LEU A 149 15.29 -20.44 -0.11
N GLU A 150 16.43 -19.81 0.18
CA GLU A 150 16.55 -18.86 1.28
C GLU A 150 16.06 -17.43 0.93
N GLU A 151 15.77 -17.13 -0.33
CA GLU A 151 15.35 -15.79 -0.80
C GLU A 151 13.83 -15.63 -1.02
N PHE A 152 13.02 -16.63 -0.67
CA PHE A 152 11.54 -16.56 -0.79
C PHE A 152 10.81 -16.47 0.54
#